data_b0609a6c44a7321f165432f85fbdc62e
#
_entry.id   b0609a6c44a7321f165432f85fbdc62e
#
_cell.length_a   1.000
_cell.length_b   1.000
_cell.length_c   1.000
_cell.angle_alpha   90.00
_cell.angle_beta   90.00
_cell.angle_gamma   90.00
#
_symmetry.space_group_name_H-M   'P 1'
#
loop_
_entity.id
_entity.type
_entity.pdbx_description
1 polymer ?
#
loop_
_entity_poly.entity_id
_entity_poly.type
_entity_poly.pdbx_seq_one_letter_code
_entity_poly.pdbx_strand_id
1 'polypeptide(L)'
;GYNRLVQMVQKVEKLPYRAFAGTDSAAISDLSTACHSDPHHRKPIKPVASRKSEEKVPWIDCFTAPCKGGCPIHQDIPEYMELCRKGLYGPALKLITEKNALPFITGTICAHRCQAKCSRNFYEESVQIRDTKLIAAEHGYDALMASIQAPAKVAGKKAAIIGGGPTGIAAAYFLGRAGIETTIFE
;
A
#
# COMPACT_ATOMS: atom_id res chain seq x y z
N GLY A 1 -13.47 -22.57 -25.20
CA GLY A 1 -13.68 -21.67 -24.05
C GLY A 1 -12.63 -20.58 -23.93
N TYR A 2 -11.43 -20.87 -23.44
CA TYR A 2 -10.41 -19.87 -23.08
C TYR A 2 -10.03 -18.91 -24.25
N ASN A 3 -9.72 -19.44 -25.41
CA ASN A 3 -9.35 -18.61 -26.58
C ASN A 3 -10.47 -17.64 -27.00
N ARG A 4 -11.72 -18.06 -26.86
CA ARG A 4 -12.86 -17.21 -27.15
C ARG A 4 -13.02 -16.09 -26.12
N LEU A 5 -12.77 -16.40 -24.85
CA LEU A 5 -12.77 -15.40 -23.76
C LEU A 5 -11.66 -14.36 -23.98
N VAL A 6 -10.44 -14.79 -24.30
CA VAL A 6 -9.31 -13.89 -24.61
C VAL A 6 -9.62 -12.96 -25.79
N GLN A 7 -10.19 -13.51 -26.87
CA GLN A 7 -10.58 -12.70 -28.02
C GLN A 7 -11.67 -11.68 -27.68
N MET A 8 -12.63 -12.04 -26.84
CA MET A 8 -13.68 -11.11 -26.38
C MET A 8 -13.09 -10.02 -25.49
N VAL A 9 -12.20 -10.35 -24.55
CA VAL A 9 -11.51 -9.37 -23.71
C VAL A 9 -10.69 -8.40 -24.56
N GLN A 10 -9.91 -8.89 -25.51
CA GLN A 10 -9.13 -8.06 -26.44
C GLN A 10 -9.99 -7.14 -27.29
N LYS A 11 -11.19 -7.60 -27.67
CA LYS A 11 -12.16 -6.78 -28.40
C LYS A 11 -12.70 -5.65 -27.51
N VAL A 12 -12.95 -5.95 -26.24
CA VAL A 12 -13.48 -5.00 -25.25
C VAL A 12 -12.44 -3.95 -24.87
N GLU A 13 -11.18 -4.31 -24.71
CA GLU A 13 -10.09 -3.36 -24.43
C GLU A 13 -9.96 -2.23 -25.46
N LYS A 14 -10.44 -2.47 -26.67
CA LYS A 14 -10.44 -1.49 -27.76
C LYS A 14 -11.67 -0.58 -27.78
N LEU A 15 -12.65 -0.82 -26.91
CA LEU A 15 -13.88 -0.03 -26.85
C LEU A 15 -13.81 1.06 -25.78
N PRO A 16 -14.37 2.25 -26.05
CA PRO A 16 -14.55 3.24 -24.99
C PRO A 16 -15.38 2.64 -23.85
N TYR A 17 -15.01 2.92 -22.60
CA TYR A 17 -15.65 2.37 -21.41
C TYR A 17 -17.20 2.47 -21.41
N ARG A 18 -17.75 3.54 -21.98
CA ARG A 18 -19.21 3.73 -22.10
C ARG A 18 -19.89 2.81 -23.12
N ALA A 19 -19.16 2.27 -24.07
CA ALA A 19 -19.69 1.34 -25.06
C ALA A 19 -19.73 -0.11 -24.54
N PHE A 20 -19.08 -0.36 -23.41
CA PHE A 20 -19.04 -1.69 -22.76
C PHE A 20 -20.30 -2.03 -21.97
N ALA A 21 -21.15 -1.06 -21.65
CA ALA A 21 -22.40 -1.25 -20.90
C ALA A 21 -23.51 -1.98 -21.71
N GLY A 22 -23.14 -2.74 -22.74
CA GLY A 22 -24.06 -3.44 -23.63
C GLY A 22 -24.01 -4.96 -23.51
N THR A 23 -24.60 -5.59 -24.48
CA THR A 23 -24.96 -7.04 -24.57
C THR A 23 -23.79 -8.04 -24.38
N ASP A 24 -22.54 -7.61 -24.49
CA ASP A 24 -21.39 -8.52 -24.39
C ASP A 24 -20.98 -8.86 -22.94
N SER A 25 -21.45 -8.11 -21.94
CA SER A 25 -21.11 -8.33 -20.54
C SER A 25 -21.64 -9.64 -19.99
N ALA A 26 -22.86 -10.02 -20.36
CA ALA A 26 -23.47 -11.30 -19.98
C ALA A 26 -22.69 -12.46 -20.59
N ALA A 27 -22.39 -12.39 -21.89
CA ALA A 27 -21.64 -13.42 -22.60
C ALA A 27 -20.21 -13.60 -22.04
N ILE A 28 -19.54 -12.51 -21.60
CA ILE A 28 -18.23 -12.58 -20.94
C ILE A 28 -18.37 -13.23 -19.56
N SER A 29 -19.40 -12.86 -18.78
CA SER A 29 -19.68 -13.46 -17.48
C SER A 29 -19.92 -14.96 -17.58
N ASP A 30 -20.72 -15.38 -18.53
CA ASP A 30 -21.02 -16.80 -18.78
C ASP A 30 -19.77 -17.58 -19.20
N LEU A 31 -18.96 -17.03 -20.10
CA LEU A 31 -17.69 -17.63 -20.51
C LEU A 31 -16.69 -17.68 -19.36
N SER A 32 -16.63 -16.65 -18.53
CA SER A 32 -15.79 -16.62 -17.34
C SER A 32 -16.20 -17.72 -16.35
N THR A 33 -17.50 -17.85 -16.09
CA THR A 33 -18.05 -18.89 -15.23
C THR A 33 -17.77 -20.28 -15.78
N ALA A 34 -17.93 -20.48 -17.09
CA ALA A 34 -17.61 -21.75 -17.74
C ALA A 34 -16.12 -22.09 -17.64
N CYS A 35 -15.22 -21.11 -17.82
CA CYS A 35 -13.78 -21.30 -17.66
C CYS A 35 -13.39 -21.62 -16.20
N HIS A 36 -14.04 -20.97 -15.23
CA HIS A 36 -13.83 -21.27 -13.81
C HIS A 36 -14.29 -22.66 -13.42
N SER A 37 -15.33 -23.18 -14.07
CA SER A 37 -15.87 -24.51 -13.81
C SER A 37 -15.11 -25.61 -14.53
N ASP A 38 -14.33 -25.31 -15.54
CA ASP A 38 -13.59 -26.27 -16.35
C ASP A 38 -12.38 -26.81 -15.59
N PRO A 39 -12.30 -28.11 -15.30
CA PRO A 39 -11.15 -28.73 -14.60
C PRO A 39 -9.82 -28.53 -15.30
N HIS A 40 -9.81 -28.32 -16.62
CA HIS A 40 -8.60 -28.07 -17.41
C HIS A 40 -7.92 -26.75 -17.01
N HIS A 41 -8.71 -25.75 -16.59
CA HIS A 41 -8.20 -24.45 -16.16
C HIS A 41 -8.00 -24.34 -14.64
N ARG A 42 -8.45 -25.32 -13.89
CA ARG A 42 -8.23 -25.40 -12.44
C ARG A 42 -6.91 -26.07 -12.13
N LYS A 43 -5.96 -25.31 -11.64
CA LYS A 43 -4.78 -25.89 -10.99
C LYS A 43 -5.18 -26.38 -9.60
N PRO A 44 -4.87 -27.65 -9.23
CA PRO A 44 -5.09 -28.09 -7.86
C PRO A 44 -4.25 -27.22 -6.91
N ILE A 45 -4.93 -26.61 -5.95
CA ILE A 45 -4.27 -25.84 -4.90
C ILE A 45 -3.57 -26.83 -3.99
N LYS A 46 -2.25 -26.92 -4.10
CA LYS A 46 -1.43 -27.74 -3.21
C LYS A 46 -0.82 -26.82 -2.17
N PRO A 47 -1.07 -27.06 -0.88
CA PRO A 47 -0.35 -26.36 0.17
C PRO A 47 1.15 -26.61 0.00
N VAL A 48 1.93 -25.53 -0.01
CA VAL A 48 3.38 -25.61 -0.10
C VAL A 48 3.93 -25.59 1.31
N ALA A 49 4.82 -26.53 1.65
CA ALA A 49 5.50 -26.51 2.93
C ALA A 49 6.37 -25.24 3.04
N SER A 50 6.25 -24.53 4.16
CA SER A 50 7.12 -23.39 4.44
C SER A 50 8.55 -23.91 4.68
N ARG A 51 9.55 -23.20 4.12
CA ARG A 51 10.97 -23.47 4.43
C ARG A 51 11.35 -23.11 5.88
N LYS A 52 10.49 -22.38 6.58
CA LYS A 52 10.73 -21.88 7.96
C LYS A 52 9.89 -22.60 9.01
N SER A 53 8.91 -23.39 8.59
CA SER A 53 8.09 -24.19 9.49
C SER A 53 7.70 -25.50 8.79
N GLU A 54 7.52 -26.57 9.54
CA GLU A 54 7.02 -27.86 9.03
C GLU A 54 5.51 -27.83 8.74
N GLU A 55 4.83 -26.78 9.19
CA GLU A 55 3.41 -26.59 8.96
C GLU A 55 3.14 -26.17 7.51
N LYS A 56 2.06 -26.67 6.95
CA LYS A 56 1.57 -26.26 5.64
C LYS A 56 1.00 -24.87 5.73
N VAL A 57 1.68 -23.91 5.10
CA VAL A 57 1.18 -22.54 5.02
C VAL A 57 0.00 -22.49 4.04
N PRO A 58 -1.15 -21.92 4.43
CA PRO A 58 -2.25 -21.65 3.51
C PRO A 58 -1.77 -20.83 2.32
N TRP A 59 -2.19 -21.17 1.13
CA TRP A 59 -1.80 -20.47 -0.10
C TRP A 59 -2.23 -19.00 -0.13
N ILE A 60 -3.20 -18.64 0.71
CA ILE A 60 -3.67 -17.25 0.93
C ILE A 60 -2.81 -16.49 1.95
N ASP A 61 -1.83 -17.14 2.57
CA ASP A 61 -0.84 -16.42 3.38
C ASP A 61 0.05 -15.59 2.47
N CYS A 62 -0.38 -14.44 2.38
CA CYS A 62 -0.12 -13.44 1.42
C CYS A 62 1.33 -13.06 1.37
N PHE A 63 1.84 -13.07 0.19
CA PHE A 63 3.05 -12.40 -0.20
C PHE A 63 3.07 -10.97 0.36
N THR A 64 4.15 -10.58 0.97
CA THR A 64 4.41 -9.17 1.20
C THR A 64 4.37 -8.45 -0.14
N ALA A 65 3.52 -7.45 -0.27
CA ALA A 65 3.40 -6.70 -1.51
C ALA A 65 4.77 -6.19 -1.96
N PRO A 66 5.17 -6.35 -3.24
CA PRO A 66 6.48 -5.95 -3.72
C PRO A 66 6.80 -4.48 -3.46
N CYS A 67 5.79 -3.61 -3.49
CA CYS A 67 5.94 -2.19 -3.15
C CYS A 67 6.32 -1.98 -1.68
N LYS A 68 5.80 -2.77 -0.74
CA LYS A 68 6.20 -2.74 0.67
C LYS A 68 7.66 -3.18 0.84
N GLY A 69 8.05 -4.26 0.16
CA GLY A 69 9.44 -4.73 0.12
C GLY A 69 10.40 -3.75 -0.56
N GLY A 70 9.91 -2.99 -1.54
CA GLY A 70 10.67 -1.92 -2.23
C GLY A 70 10.78 -0.61 -1.46
N CYS A 71 10.02 -0.44 -0.39
CA CYS A 71 10.08 0.74 0.47
C CYS A 71 11.16 0.56 1.54
N PRO A 72 12.16 1.46 1.64
CA PRO A 72 13.24 1.33 2.63
C PRO A 72 12.76 1.29 4.10
N ILE A 73 11.61 1.91 4.38
CA ILE A 73 10.99 1.92 5.72
C ILE A 73 9.80 0.98 5.81
N HIS A 74 9.60 0.10 4.82
CA HIS A 74 8.55 -0.93 4.80
C HIS A 74 7.15 -0.41 5.15
N GLN A 75 6.76 0.73 4.55
CA GLN A 75 5.41 1.28 4.72
C GLN A 75 4.33 0.29 4.25
N ASP A 76 3.18 0.31 4.91
CA ASP A 76 2.03 -0.51 4.55
C ASP A 76 1.26 0.12 3.38
N ILE A 77 1.90 0.11 2.21
CA ILE A 77 1.44 0.80 1.01
C ILE A 77 0.05 0.35 0.56
N PRO A 78 -0.24 -0.96 0.43
CA PRO A 78 -1.57 -1.39 0.00
C PRO A 78 -2.68 -0.88 0.92
N GLU A 79 -2.43 -0.87 2.23
CA GLU A 79 -3.41 -0.46 3.23
C GLU A 79 -3.73 1.03 3.13
N TYR A 80 -2.72 1.92 3.13
CA TYR A 80 -3.02 3.35 3.02
C TYR A 80 -3.56 3.74 1.64
N MET A 81 -3.19 3.03 0.58
CA MET A 81 -3.78 3.22 -0.76
C MET A 81 -5.28 2.92 -0.75
N GLU A 82 -5.67 1.83 -0.11
CA GLU A 82 -7.09 1.46 0.03
C GLU A 82 -7.86 2.44 0.91
N LEU A 83 -7.26 2.93 1.99
CA LEU A 83 -7.85 3.98 2.82
C LEU A 83 -8.07 5.28 2.03
N CYS A 84 -7.07 5.69 1.23
CA CYS A 84 -7.21 6.84 0.33
C CYS A 84 -8.29 6.64 -0.73
N ARG A 85 -8.38 5.44 -1.32
CA ARG A 85 -9.44 5.10 -2.27
C ARG A 85 -10.85 5.27 -1.68
N LYS A 86 -10.99 4.99 -0.38
CA LYS A 86 -12.22 5.18 0.39
C LYS A 86 -12.44 6.61 0.87
N GLY A 87 -11.54 7.55 0.59
CA GLY A 87 -11.58 8.93 1.11
C GLY A 87 -11.22 9.06 2.59
N LEU A 88 -10.68 8.00 3.20
CA LEU A 88 -10.32 7.95 4.61
C LEU A 88 -8.88 8.48 4.83
N TYR A 89 -8.64 9.74 4.48
CA TYR A 89 -7.30 10.34 4.48
C TYR A 89 -6.69 10.46 5.89
N GLY A 90 -7.47 10.76 6.91
CA GLY A 90 -6.99 10.79 8.31
C GLY A 90 -6.43 9.45 8.78
N PRO A 91 -7.18 8.34 8.69
CA PRO A 91 -6.68 6.98 8.94
C PRO A 91 -5.50 6.60 8.05
N ALA A 92 -5.50 6.97 6.77
CA ALA A 92 -4.38 6.73 5.86
C ALA A 92 -3.11 7.44 6.34
N LEU A 93 -3.20 8.72 6.71
CA LEU A 93 -2.07 9.48 7.22
C LEU A 93 -1.58 8.94 8.56
N LYS A 94 -2.47 8.52 9.45
CA LYS A 94 -2.12 7.87 10.70
C LYS A 94 -1.25 6.62 10.46
N LEU A 95 -1.67 5.76 9.54
CA LEU A 95 -0.91 4.57 9.16
C LEU A 95 0.45 4.93 8.54
N ILE A 96 0.50 5.93 7.66
CA ILE A 96 1.75 6.42 7.06
C ILE A 96 2.71 6.90 8.14
N THR A 97 2.24 7.67 9.11
CA THR A 97 3.06 8.26 10.16
C THR A 97 3.56 7.27 11.20
N GLU A 98 3.08 6.03 11.21
CA GLU A 98 3.66 4.96 12.02
C GLU A 98 5.13 4.67 11.65
N LYS A 99 5.49 4.84 10.39
CA LYS A 99 6.84 4.56 9.88
C LYS A 99 7.50 5.74 9.16
N ASN A 100 6.78 6.82 8.95
CA ASN A 100 7.25 7.98 8.20
C ASN A 100 6.91 9.28 8.95
N ALA A 101 7.89 9.84 9.61
CA ALA A 101 7.73 11.09 10.37
C ALA A 101 7.46 12.33 9.49
N LEU A 102 7.83 12.28 8.21
CA LEU A 102 7.83 13.43 7.30
C LEU A 102 7.03 13.13 6.02
N PRO A 103 5.71 12.90 6.12
CA PRO A 103 4.89 12.45 4.99
C PRO A 103 4.80 13.49 3.86
N PHE A 104 4.75 14.79 4.16
CA PHE A 104 4.75 15.86 3.15
C PHE A 104 6.05 15.88 2.36
N ILE A 105 7.19 15.91 3.05
CA ILE A 105 8.51 15.92 2.42
C ILE A 105 8.71 14.67 1.56
N THR A 106 8.46 13.50 2.13
CA THR A 106 8.62 12.25 1.39
C THR A 106 7.54 12.04 0.34
N GLY A 107 6.38 12.68 0.45
CA GLY A 107 5.37 12.75 -0.59
C GLY A 107 5.84 13.52 -1.82
N THR A 108 6.73 14.50 -1.61
CA THR A 108 7.25 15.37 -2.67
C THR A 108 8.56 14.85 -3.28
N ILE A 109 9.57 14.51 -2.45
CA ILE A 109 10.94 14.26 -2.93
C ILE A 109 11.39 12.80 -2.84
N CYS A 110 10.55 11.88 -2.38
CA CYS A 110 10.92 10.46 -2.30
C CYS A 110 11.26 9.90 -3.69
N ALA A 111 12.34 9.14 -3.78
CA ALA A 111 12.75 8.45 -5.00
C ALA A 111 11.80 7.30 -5.44
N HIS A 112 10.71 7.09 -4.75
CA HIS A 112 9.59 6.16 -5.02
C HIS A 112 10.02 4.79 -5.55
N ARG A 113 11.04 4.18 -4.98
CA ARG A 113 11.54 2.83 -5.33
C ARG A 113 10.44 1.76 -5.25
N CYS A 114 9.43 1.98 -4.43
CA CYS A 114 8.24 1.14 -4.35
C CYS A 114 7.46 1.08 -5.68
N GLN A 115 7.37 2.18 -6.41
CA GLN A 115 6.71 2.22 -7.73
C GLN A 115 7.46 1.38 -8.76
N ALA A 116 8.80 1.36 -8.73
CA ALA A 116 9.61 0.50 -9.58
C ALA A 116 9.41 -1.01 -9.29
N LYS A 117 8.94 -1.36 -8.08
CA LYS A 117 8.62 -2.73 -7.68
C LYS A 117 7.14 -3.07 -7.78
N CYS A 118 6.32 -2.16 -8.29
CA CYS A 118 4.89 -2.40 -8.45
C CYS A 118 4.64 -3.52 -9.45
N SER A 119 3.83 -4.52 -9.07
CA SER A 119 3.47 -5.63 -9.94
C SER A 119 2.68 -5.19 -11.17
N ARG A 120 2.02 -4.03 -11.13
CA ARG A 120 1.31 -3.47 -12.28
C ARG A 120 2.25 -3.12 -13.45
N ASN A 121 3.53 -2.87 -13.19
CA ASN A 121 4.52 -2.63 -14.24
C ASN A 121 4.66 -3.78 -15.26
N PHE A 122 4.14 -4.98 -14.94
CA PHE A 122 4.17 -6.11 -15.90
C PHE A 122 3.16 -5.95 -17.04
N TYR A 123 2.15 -5.08 -16.90
CA TYR A 123 1.08 -4.95 -17.90
C TYR A 123 0.52 -3.52 -18.05
N GLU A 124 0.91 -2.60 -17.17
CA GLU A 124 0.50 -1.20 -17.22
C GLU A 124 1.48 -0.32 -16.43
N GLU A 125 1.13 0.91 -16.09
CA GLU A 125 1.93 1.78 -15.24
C GLU A 125 1.75 1.45 -13.76
N SER A 126 2.79 1.75 -12.97
CA SER A 126 2.73 1.62 -11.52
C SER A 126 1.66 2.52 -10.91
N VAL A 127 1.11 2.09 -9.78
CA VAL A 127 0.25 2.96 -8.97
C VAL A 127 1.04 4.17 -8.49
N GLN A 128 0.41 5.36 -8.47
CA GLN A 128 1.01 6.63 -8.07
C GLN A 128 1.15 6.71 -6.53
N ILE A 129 2.04 5.87 -5.99
CA ILE A 129 2.19 5.65 -4.54
C ILE A 129 2.68 6.92 -3.83
N ARG A 130 3.64 7.63 -4.43
CA ARG A 130 4.21 8.85 -3.85
C ARG A 130 3.16 9.96 -3.79
N ASP A 131 2.45 10.18 -4.87
CA ASP A 131 1.46 11.24 -4.98
C ASP A 131 0.25 10.97 -4.09
N THR A 132 -0.20 9.71 -4.02
CA THR A 132 -1.27 9.32 -3.08
C THR A 132 -0.86 9.55 -1.62
N LYS A 133 0.41 9.31 -1.27
CA LYS A 133 0.93 9.62 0.07
C LYS A 133 0.89 11.12 0.37
N LEU A 134 1.22 11.98 -0.60
CA LEU A 134 1.11 13.43 -0.47
C LEU A 134 -0.36 13.85 -0.28
N ILE A 135 -1.26 13.35 -1.11
CA ILE A 135 -2.70 13.58 -0.99
C ILE A 135 -3.22 13.18 0.40
N ALA A 136 -2.79 12.01 0.89
CA ALA A 136 -3.15 11.58 2.25
C ALA A 136 -2.64 12.55 3.33
N ALA A 137 -1.43 13.12 3.14
CA ALA A 137 -0.88 14.10 4.07
C ALA A 137 -1.66 15.42 4.03
N GLU A 138 -1.96 15.94 2.83
CA GLU A 138 -2.66 17.20 2.64
C GLU A 138 -4.10 17.15 3.17
N HIS A 139 -4.84 16.10 2.84
CA HIS A 139 -6.26 15.98 3.22
C HIS A 139 -6.49 15.32 4.58
N GLY A 140 -5.51 14.60 5.11
CA GLY A 140 -5.61 13.87 6.38
C GLY A 140 -5.05 14.63 7.58
N TYR A 141 -4.33 15.73 7.37
CA TYR A 141 -3.56 16.43 8.40
C TYR A 141 -4.42 16.88 9.59
N ASP A 142 -5.48 17.64 9.32
CA ASP A 142 -6.32 18.20 10.39
C ASP A 142 -6.99 17.10 11.23
N ALA A 143 -7.50 16.06 10.55
CA ALA A 143 -8.11 14.92 11.22
C ALA A 143 -7.09 14.15 12.07
N LEU A 144 -5.86 13.98 11.59
CA LEU A 144 -4.79 13.36 12.35
C LEU A 144 -4.44 14.20 13.57
N MET A 145 -4.20 15.51 13.39
CA MET A 145 -3.83 16.41 14.48
C MET A 145 -4.90 16.46 15.59
N ALA A 146 -6.18 16.47 15.22
CA ALA A 146 -7.28 16.42 16.16
C ALA A 146 -7.36 15.11 16.96
N SER A 147 -6.78 14.01 16.41
CA SER A 147 -6.80 12.67 17.04
C SER A 147 -5.56 12.34 17.86
N ILE A 148 -4.47 13.13 17.72
CA ILE A 148 -3.22 12.86 18.44
C ILE A 148 -3.38 13.16 19.94
N GLN A 149 -3.00 12.19 20.75
CA GLN A 149 -2.85 12.35 22.19
C GLN A 149 -1.37 12.22 22.55
N ALA A 150 -0.93 13.08 23.46
CA ALA A 150 0.44 12.98 23.96
C ALA A 150 0.63 11.65 24.70
N PRO A 151 1.67 10.87 24.38
CA PRO A 151 1.95 9.64 25.08
C PRO A 151 2.38 9.90 26.54
N ALA A 152 2.21 8.89 27.37
CA ALA A 152 2.73 8.97 28.74
C ALA A 152 4.25 9.14 28.73
N LYS A 153 4.76 10.09 29.50
CA LYS A 153 6.21 10.35 29.59
C LYS A 153 6.90 9.19 30.30
N VAL A 154 8.01 8.73 29.73
CA VAL A 154 8.88 7.74 30.38
C VAL A 154 9.77 8.47 31.39
N ALA A 155 9.56 8.18 32.67
CA ALA A 155 10.29 8.85 33.74
C ALA A 155 11.82 8.61 33.65
N GLY A 156 12.60 9.67 33.86
CA GLY A 156 14.07 9.61 33.90
C GLY A 156 14.75 9.40 32.55
N LYS A 157 14.03 9.37 31.43
CA LYS A 157 14.64 9.26 30.10
C LYS A 157 14.49 10.56 29.31
N LYS A 158 15.63 11.12 28.90
CA LYS A 158 15.72 12.28 28.03
C LYS A 158 16.69 11.99 26.89
N ALA A 159 16.46 12.57 25.73
CA ALA A 159 17.32 12.46 24.56
C ALA A 159 17.70 13.85 24.04
N ALA A 160 18.97 14.01 23.71
CA ALA A 160 19.50 15.17 23.00
C ALA A 160 19.80 14.76 21.56
N ILE A 161 19.34 15.53 20.60
CA ILE A 161 19.61 15.31 19.18
C ILE A 161 20.43 16.49 18.68
N ILE A 162 21.56 16.20 18.04
CA ILE A 162 22.42 17.19 17.41
C ILE A 162 22.07 17.25 15.95
N GLY A 163 21.54 18.39 15.50
CA GLY A 163 21.09 18.65 14.13
C GLY A 163 19.55 18.58 13.96
N GLY A 164 18.94 19.66 13.47
CA GLY A 164 17.50 19.80 13.19
C GLY A 164 17.11 19.41 11.75
N GLY A 165 18.00 18.74 11.02
CA GLY A 165 17.68 18.23 9.69
C GLY A 165 16.63 17.12 9.69
N PRO A 166 16.24 16.60 8.51
CA PRO A 166 15.17 15.58 8.39
C PRO A 166 15.39 14.35 9.29
N THR A 167 16.63 13.92 9.45
CA THR A 167 16.98 12.79 10.32
C THR A 167 16.74 13.11 11.79
N GLY A 168 17.18 14.29 12.24
CA GLY A 168 17.00 14.73 13.63
C GLY A 168 15.51 14.91 13.97
N ILE A 169 14.74 15.52 13.09
CA ILE A 169 13.30 15.68 13.25
C ILE A 169 12.60 14.31 13.30
N ALA A 170 12.97 13.37 12.40
CA ALA A 170 12.41 12.03 12.41
C ALA A 170 12.75 11.26 13.71
N ALA A 171 13.99 11.39 14.20
CA ALA A 171 14.41 10.80 15.47
C ALA A 171 13.60 11.38 16.63
N ALA A 172 13.45 12.71 16.69
CA ALA A 172 12.63 13.38 17.72
C ALA A 172 11.17 12.93 17.69
N TYR A 173 10.60 12.77 16.48
CA TYR A 173 9.24 12.29 16.31
C TYR A 173 9.04 10.89 16.91
N PHE A 174 9.89 9.93 16.56
CA PHE A 174 9.75 8.56 17.06
C PHE A 174 10.06 8.43 18.56
N LEU A 175 11.06 9.17 19.06
CA LEU A 175 11.36 9.21 20.49
C LEU A 175 10.21 9.87 21.26
N GLY A 176 9.65 10.97 20.75
CA GLY A 176 8.48 11.62 21.34
C GLY A 176 7.27 10.70 21.40
N ARG A 177 6.99 9.95 20.33
CA ARG A 177 5.93 8.92 20.32
C ARG A 177 6.16 7.81 21.34
N ALA A 178 7.42 7.52 21.65
CA ALA A 178 7.78 6.58 22.72
C ALA A 178 7.73 7.19 24.12
N GLY A 179 7.30 8.45 24.27
CA GLY A 179 7.19 9.15 25.54
C GLY A 179 8.52 9.67 26.08
N ILE A 180 9.57 9.70 25.26
CA ILE A 180 10.90 10.21 25.65
C ILE A 180 10.95 11.72 25.39
N GLU A 181 11.27 12.49 26.43
CA GLU A 181 11.50 13.93 26.32
C GLU A 181 12.74 14.19 25.45
N THR A 182 12.56 14.94 24.38
CA THR A 182 13.60 15.11 23.37
C THR A 182 13.89 16.59 23.11
N THR A 183 15.18 16.97 23.13
CA THR A 183 15.64 18.31 22.77
C THR A 183 16.51 18.24 21.52
N ILE A 184 16.21 19.08 20.53
CA ILE A 184 17.00 19.21 19.31
C ILE A 184 17.89 20.45 19.45
N PHE A 185 19.16 20.29 19.17
CA PHE A 185 20.15 21.36 19.09
C PHE A 185 20.57 21.51 17.62
N GLU A 186 20.36 22.72 17.05
CA GLU A 186 20.73 23.08 15.68
C GLU A 186 21.97 23.97 15.68
#